data_c66f35546e1dec11ba98b07d7ee14e7f
#
_entry.id   c66f35546e1dec11ba98b07d7ee14e7f
#
_cell.length_a   1.000
_cell.length_b   1.000
_cell.length_c   1.000
_cell.angle_alpha   90.00
_cell.angle_beta   90.00
_cell.angle_gamma   90.00
#
_symmetry.space_group_name_H-M   'P 1'
#
loop_
_entity.id
_entity.type
_entity.pdbx_description
1 polymer ?
#
loop_
_entity_poly.entity_id
_entity_poly.type
_entity_poly.pdbx_seq_one_letter_code
_entity_poly.pdbx_strand_id
1 'polypeptide(L)'
;MKKMMISTALATSLIAGVASADTKVSAYIETTLGSGETPSTTAQDQQGTTIGYEHGVAFSGSKDLDNGMTLKTYFGIEDGGAADEKGITFVTGNTEIMIESDVNNIDDKQVVPTIINKIEDGNKGLGVSYNANKHTIHNDNGIGFKHKTDMGNVSFKYVPKLAAGAGFNDSNPAATASGSGMAYGFEGGFGVDGLKVLVSINEVDQNGNSATQIEQTMIGASYNFGNITVGVQETTYDNTTTNSMTYSEGNETEALSYGATMAVNDQISLGIQYAELSGHAITADEETTSVSVGYNLGGATIGLQYHDAENVDGSTGSDGEAIELRIKQKF
;
A
#
# COMPACT_ATOMS: atom_id res chain seq x y z
N MET A 1 10.10 10.43 -29.35
CA MET A 1 10.74 9.24 -29.96
C MET A 1 12.15 8.95 -29.45
N LYS A 2 13.07 9.93 -29.27
CA LYS A 2 14.44 9.64 -28.79
C LYS A 2 14.51 9.12 -27.32
N LYS A 3 13.62 9.54 -26.42
CA LYS A 3 13.62 9.08 -25.01
C LYS A 3 13.13 7.63 -24.86
N MET A 4 12.20 7.21 -25.69
CA MET A 4 11.68 5.82 -25.70
C MET A 4 12.71 4.80 -26.19
N MET A 5 13.58 5.20 -27.13
CA MET A 5 14.65 4.31 -27.62
C MET A 5 15.76 4.06 -26.59
N ILE A 6 16.02 5.02 -25.69
CA ILE A 6 17.06 4.87 -24.66
C ILE A 6 16.61 3.92 -23.56
N SER A 7 15.35 4.00 -23.15
CA SER A 7 14.77 3.09 -22.14
C SER A 7 14.67 1.65 -22.66
N THR A 8 14.30 1.47 -23.91
CA THR A 8 14.24 0.13 -24.54
C THR A 8 15.64 -0.48 -24.69
N ALA A 9 16.64 0.33 -25.05
CA ALA A 9 18.03 -0.14 -25.16
C ALA A 9 18.65 -0.50 -23.81
N LEU A 10 18.30 0.22 -22.74
CA LEU A 10 18.77 -0.08 -21.38
C LEU A 10 18.13 -1.38 -20.86
N ALA A 11 16.83 -1.56 -21.07
CA ALA A 11 16.14 -2.81 -20.72
C ALA A 11 16.74 -4.02 -21.47
N THR A 12 17.02 -3.88 -22.77
CA THR A 12 17.59 -4.96 -23.56
C THR A 12 19.03 -5.28 -23.16
N SER A 13 19.82 -4.29 -22.74
CA SER A 13 21.21 -4.51 -22.29
C SER A 13 21.28 -5.16 -20.90
N LEU A 14 20.33 -4.87 -20.01
CA LEU A 14 20.21 -5.53 -18.71
C LEU A 14 19.82 -7.01 -18.87
N ILE A 15 18.94 -7.33 -19.81
CA ILE A 15 18.51 -8.72 -20.10
C ILE A 15 19.64 -9.52 -20.75
N ALA A 16 20.46 -8.92 -21.61
CA ALA A 16 21.55 -9.62 -22.30
C ALA A 16 22.72 -10.02 -21.39
N GLY A 17 22.88 -9.38 -20.23
CA GLY A 17 23.97 -9.65 -19.28
C GLY A 17 23.69 -10.75 -18.25
N VAL A 18 22.45 -11.22 -18.11
CA VAL A 18 22.00 -12.19 -17.08
C VAL A 18 21.59 -13.55 -17.69
N ALA A 19 22.35 -14.05 -18.62
CA ALA A 19 22.07 -15.31 -19.35
C ALA A 19 21.98 -16.59 -18.47
N SER A 20 21.93 -16.47 -17.15
CA SER A 20 21.72 -17.59 -16.21
C SER A 20 20.76 -17.29 -15.04
N ALA A 21 20.03 -16.18 -15.07
CA ALA A 21 19.03 -15.85 -14.07
C ALA A 21 17.66 -15.80 -14.76
N ASP A 22 16.61 -16.33 -14.12
CA ASP A 22 15.24 -16.16 -14.57
C ASP A 22 14.85 -14.70 -14.38
N THR A 23 14.95 -13.92 -15.44
CA THR A 23 14.56 -12.50 -15.42
C THR A 23 13.17 -12.35 -15.99
N LYS A 24 12.29 -11.66 -15.25
CA LYS A 24 10.94 -11.30 -15.67
C LYS A 24 10.81 -9.80 -15.76
N VAL A 25 10.07 -9.35 -16.76
CA VAL A 25 9.65 -7.96 -16.89
C VAL A 25 8.13 -7.97 -16.88
N SER A 26 7.53 -7.11 -16.07
CA SER A 26 6.10 -6.86 -16.05
C SER A 26 5.85 -5.37 -16.20
N ALA A 27 4.72 -5.02 -16.77
CA ALA A 27 4.30 -3.64 -16.91
C ALA A 27 2.79 -3.53 -16.72
N TYR A 28 2.34 -2.36 -16.28
CA TYR A 28 0.94 -2.04 -16.25
C TYR A 28 0.69 -0.61 -16.72
N ILE A 29 -0.51 -0.37 -17.17
CA ILE A 29 -1.08 0.95 -17.40
C ILE A 29 -2.48 0.97 -16.82
N GLU A 30 -2.77 2.05 -16.13
CA GLU A 30 -4.07 2.29 -15.55
C GLU A 30 -4.54 3.69 -15.97
N THR A 31 -5.81 3.81 -16.30
CA THR A 31 -6.45 5.07 -16.63
C THR A 31 -7.67 5.22 -15.73
N THR A 32 -7.76 6.35 -15.07
CA THR A 32 -8.88 6.70 -14.21
C THR A 32 -9.61 7.90 -14.78
N LEU A 33 -10.92 7.80 -14.88
CA LEU A 33 -11.83 8.89 -15.15
C LEU A 33 -12.67 9.09 -13.91
N GLY A 34 -12.44 10.17 -13.17
CA GLY A 34 -13.12 10.49 -11.94
C GLY A 34 -13.94 11.76 -12.05
N SER A 35 -15.07 11.82 -11.36
CA SER A 35 -15.88 13.01 -11.17
C SER A 35 -16.38 13.05 -9.73
N GLY A 36 -16.24 14.16 -9.04
CA GLY A 36 -16.69 14.31 -7.67
C GLY A 36 -16.96 15.75 -7.28
N GLU A 37 -17.66 15.90 -6.18
CA GLU A 37 -17.91 17.16 -5.50
C GLU A 37 -17.49 17.01 -4.04
N THR A 38 -16.58 17.86 -3.57
CA THR A 38 -16.26 17.95 -2.14
C THR A 38 -16.51 19.36 -1.66
N PRO A 39 -17.08 19.55 -0.48
CA PRO A 39 -17.28 20.87 0.12
C PRO A 39 -16.01 21.41 0.80
N SER A 40 -14.86 20.74 0.65
CA SER A 40 -13.63 21.13 1.33
C SER A 40 -13.21 22.56 1.03
N THR A 41 -12.84 23.31 2.08
CA THR A 41 -12.29 24.67 2.00
C THR A 41 -10.78 24.70 1.80
N THR A 42 -10.14 23.53 1.73
CA THR A 42 -8.70 23.40 1.47
C THR A 42 -8.42 23.23 -0.02
N ALA A 43 -7.22 23.61 -0.46
CA ALA A 43 -6.80 23.71 -1.86
C ALA A 43 -6.80 22.37 -2.66
N GLN A 44 -7.48 21.37 -2.18
CA GLN A 44 -7.65 20.06 -2.81
C GLN A 44 -9.09 19.82 -3.30
N ASP A 45 -9.88 20.89 -3.44
CA ASP A 45 -11.21 20.81 -4.05
C ASP A 45 -11.13 20.14 -5.42
N GLN A 46 -11.41 18.85 -5.46
CA GLN A 46 -11.54 18.10 -6.70
C GLN A 46 -12.97 18.19 -7.23
N GLN A 47 -13.37 19.41 -7.57
CA GLN A 47 -14.64 19.61 -8.26
C GLN A 47 -14.47 19.39 -9.76
N GLY A 48 -15.34 18.52 -10.30
CA GLY A 48 -15.41 18.29 -11.73
C GLY A 48 -14.86 16.93 -12.18
N THR A 49 -14.64 16.80 -13.46
CA THR A 49 -14.21 15.56 -14.10
C THR A 49 -12.73 15.62 -14.43
N THR A 50 -11.97 14.61 -14.01
CA THR A 50 -10.54 14.49 -14.24
C THR A 50 -10.19 13.17 -14.93
N ILE A 51 -9.08 13.14 -15.65
CA ILE A 51 -8.51 11.93 -16.23
C ILE A 51 -7.10 11.77 -15.67
N GLY A 52 -6.86 10.65 -15.01
CA GLY A 52 -5.55 10.27 -14.49
C GLY A 52 -4.96 9.09 -15.25
N TYR A 53 -3.64 9.00 -15.23
CA TYR A 53 -2.90 7.85 -15.75
C TYR A 53 -1.86 7.46 -14.72
N GLU A 54 -1.75 6.16 -14.51
CA GLU A 54 -0.71 5.54 -13.73
C GLU A 54 -0.06 4.43 -14.55
N HIS A 55 1.24 4.27 -14.45
CA HIS A 55 1.95 3.23 -15.18
C HIS A 55 3.22 2.80 -14.44
N GLY A 56 3.57 1.54 -14.59
CA GLY A 56 4.77 1.00 -13.97
C GLY A 56 5.43 -0.08 -14.82
N VAL A 57 6.72 -0.23 -14.60
CA VAL A 57 7.54 -1.32 -15.14
C VAL A 57 8.37 -1.91 -14.01
N ALA A 58 8.28 -3.21 -13.84
CA ALA A 58 9.07 -3.91 -12.83
C ALA A 58 9.98 -4.97 -13.48
N PHE A 59 11.17 -5.08 -12.94
CA PHE A 59 12.17 -6.08 -13.27
C PHE A 59 12.38 -6.97 -12.07
N SER A 60 12.29 -8.27 -12.24
CA SER A 60 12.60 -9.24 -11.20
C SER A 60 13.55 -10.29 -11.72
N GLY A 61 14.44 -10.77 -10.86
CA GLY A 61 15.37 -11.82 -11.19
C GLY A 61 15.47 -12.84 -10.05
N SER A 62 15.76 -14.09 -10.41
CA SER A 62 15.99 -15.16 -9.45
C SER A 62 17.16 -16.01 -9.90
N LYS A 63 18.03 -16.39 -8.96
CA LYS A 63 19.20 -17.25 -9.21
C LYS A 63 19.50 -18.11 -8.00
N ASP A 64 19.67 -19.40 -8.24
CA ASP A 64 20.18 -20.30 -7.23
C ASP A 64 21.69 -20.11 -7.07
N LEU A 65 22.14 -20.05 -5.81
CA LEU A 65 23.52 -19.89 -5.42
C LEU A 65 24.15 -21.24 -5.07
N ASP A 66 25.47 -21.36 -5.19
CA ASP A 66 26.22 -22.61 -4.94
C ASP A 66 26.08 -23.15 -3.51
N ASN A 67 25.69 -22.30 -2.56
CA ASN A 67 25.45 -22.67 -1.16
C ASN A 67 24.00 -23.17 -0.87
N GLY A 68 23.18 -23.34 -1.90
CA GLY A 68 21.80 -23.83 -1.79
C GLY A 68 20.77 -22.75 -1.43
N MET A 69 21.18 -21.47 -1.37
CA MET A 69 20.26 -20.35 -1.24
C MET A 69 19.77 -19.89 -2.63
N THR A 70 18.61 -19.28 -2.68
CA THR A 70 18.15 -18.56 -3.88
C THR A 70 18.25 -17.06 -3.64
N LEU A 71 18.91 -16.35 -4.54
CA LEU A 71 18.93 -14.89 -4.60
C LEU A 71 17.80 -14.40 -5.48
N LYS A 72 16.95 -13.51 -4.95
CA LYS A 72 15.95 -12.78 -5.71
C LYS A 72 16.28 -11.29 -5.72
N THR A 73 15.98 -10.62 -6.80
CA THR A 73 16.13 -9.18 -6.95
C THR A 73 14.87 -8.59 -7.54
N TYR A 74 14.55 -7.38 -7.13
CA TYR A 74 13.41 -6.62 -7.62
C TYR A 74 13.79 -5.16 -7.82
N PHE A 75 13.24 -4.54 -8.86
CA PHE A 75 13.37 -3.12 -9.15
C PHE A 75 12.15 -2.64 -9.91
N GLY A 76 11.41 -1.69 -9.35
CA GLY A 76 10.23 -1.05 -9.94
C GLY A 76 10.51 0.39 -10.34
N ILE A 77 9.84 0.83 -11.38
CA ILE A 77 9.78 2.23 -11.84
C ILE A 77 8.32 2.56 -12.04
N GLU A 78 7.84 3.56 -11.37
CA GLU A 78 6.48 4.09 -11.50
C GLU A 78 6.50 5.56 -11.93
N ASP A 79 5.35 6.14 -12.08
CA ASP A 79 5.05 7.48 -12.51
C ASP A 79 6.18 8.53 -12.42
N GLY A 80 6.63 9.03 -13.55
CA GLY A 80 7.70 10.04 -13.59
C GLY A 80 9.12 9.51 -13.67
N GLY A 81 9.32 8.17 -13.67
CA GLY A 81 10.62 7.52 -13.90
C GLY A 81 11.53 7.47 -12.67
N ALA A 82 11.01 7.71 -11.48
CA ALA A 82 11.71 7.45 -10.24
C ALA A 82 11.74 5.93 -9.97
N ALA A 83 12.80 5.44 -9.31
CA ALA A 83 12.80 4.10 -8.76
C ALA A 83 11.84 4.09 -7.56
N ASP A 84 10.82 3.24 -7.63
CA ASP A 84 9.87 3.06 -6.57
C ASP A 84 10.39 2.00 -5.60
N GLU A 85 10.08 0.75 -5.81
CA GLU A 85 10.58 -0.33 -4.98
C GLU A 85 11.85 -0.97 -5.53
N LYS A 86 12.75 -1.37 -4.64
CA LYS A 86 13.95 -2.12 -5.01
C LYS A 86 14.40 -2.99 -3.83
N GLY A 87 14.91 -4.17 -4.14
CA GLY A 87 15.35 -5.07 -3.08
C GLY A 87 16.12 -6.27 -3.55
N ILE A 88 16.80 -6.85 -2.58
CA ILE A 88 17.53 -8.11 -2.70
C ILE A 88 17.02 -9.04 -1.59
N THR A 89 16.63 -10.25 -1.95
CA THR A 89 16.15 -11.25 -1.01
C THR A 89 16.96 -12.53 -1.12
N PHE A 90 17.47 -13.01 0.00
CA PHE A 90 18.09 -14.33 0.13
C PHE A 90 17.07 -15.30 0.71
N VAL A 91 16.79 -16.39 -0.01
CA VAL A 91 15.82 -17.41 0.38
C VAL A 91 16.56 -18.67 0.76
N THR A 92 16.24 -19.21 1.94
CA THR A 92 16.71 -20.54 2.39
C THR A 92 15.58 -21.32 3.04
N GLY A 93 15.12 -22.39 2.40
CA GLY A 93 13.94 -23.11 2.83
C GLY A 93 12.72 -22.21 2.94
N ASN A 94 12.14 -22.11 4.13
CA ASN A 94 10.97 -21.29 4.43
C ASN A 94 11.32 -19.86 4.90
N THR A 95 12.59 -19.46 4.86
CA THR A 95 13.07 -18.19 5.42
C THR A 95 13.56 -17.28 4.31
N GLU A 96 13.17 -16.02 4.37
CA GLU A 96 13.64 -14.93 3.52
C GLU A 96 14.36 -13.88 4.37
N ILE A 97 15.51 -13.42 3.92
CA ILE A 97 16.24 -12.28 4.47
C ILE A 97 16.29 -11.23 3.37
N MET A 98 15.75 -10.05 3.64
CA MET A 98 15.53 -8.99 2.66
C MET A 98 16.39 -7.77 2.99
N ILE A 99 16.90 -7.13 1.97
CA ILE A 99 17.46 -5.78 2.01
C ILE A 99 16.69 -5.02 0.95
N GLU A 100 15.83 -4.12 1.36
CA GLU A 100 14.85 -3.50 0.47
C GLU A 100 14.59 -2.03 0.84
N SER A 101 14.14 -1.26 -0.14
CA SER A 101 13.43 -0.01 0.12
C SER A 101 11.97 -0.34 0.45
N ASP A 102 11.29 0.57 1.07
CA ASP A 102 9.89 0.38 1.46
C ASP A 102 9.70 -0.78 2.47
N VAL A 103 10.40 -0.63 3.58
CA VAL A 103 10.37 -1.60 4.68
C VAL A 103 9.16 -1.37 5.54
N ASN A 104 8.01 -1.86 5.10
CA ASN A 104 6.73 -1.64 5.73
C ASN A 104 5.94 -2.96 5.79
N ASN A 105 5.12 -3.12 6.80
CA ASN A 105 4.24 -4.28 6.94
C ASN A 105 2.75 -3.92 6.83
N ILE A 106 2.41 -2.64 6.76
CA ILE A 106 1.04 -2.14 6.75
C ILE A 106 0.65 -1.63 5.37
N ASP A 107 1.55 -0.92 4.70
CA ASP A 107 1.31 -0.42 3.35
C ASP A 107 0.94 -1.55 2.40
N ASP A 108 -0.01 -1.34 1.55
CA ASP A 108 -0.60 -2.34 0.66
C ASP A 108 -1.19 -3.60 1.33
N LYS A 109 -1.15 -3.68 2.66
CA LYS A 109 -1.71 -4.78 3.42
C LYS A 109 -3.15 -4.50 3.77
N GLN A 110 -4.06 -4.86 2.89
CA GLN A 110 -5.48 -4.80 3.15
C GLN A 110 -6.10 -6.19 3.10
N VAL A 111 -6.97 -6.47 4.06
CA VAL A 111 -7.77 -7.70 4.08
C VAL A 111 -9.23 -7.47 3.71
N VAL A 112 -9.70 -6.23 3.76
CA VAL A 112 -11.02 -5.86 3.27
C VAL A 112 -11.03 -6.04 1.75
N PRO A 113 -11.94 -6.86 1.21
CA PRO A 113 -11.95 -7.17 -0.22
C PRO A 113 -12.39 -5.95 -1.05
N THR A 114 -11.71 -5.74 -2.19
CA THR A 114 -11.97 -4.63 -3.10
C THR A 114 -12.19 -5.14 -4.52
N ILE A 115 -12.91 -4.41 -5.34
CA ILE A 115 -13.06 -4.68 -6.77
C ILE A 115 -12.07 -3.85 -7.60
N ILE A 116 -11.93 -2.58 -7.28
CA ILE A 116 -11.10 -1.64 -8.05
C ILE A 116 -10.00 -1.12 -7.17
N ASN A 117 -10.37 -0.37 -6.14
CA ASN A 117 -9.45 0.25 -5.21
C ASN A 117 -9.84 -0.03 -3.78
N LYS A 118 -8.89 0.11 -2.93
CA LYS A 118 -9.12 0.35 -1.52
C LYS A 118 -9.98 1.61 -1.38
N ILE A 119 -10.84 1.64 -0.37
CA ILE A 119 -11.72 2.79 -0.15
C ILE A 119 -10.92 4.08 0.08
N GLU A 120 -9.74 3.95 0.67
CA GLU A 120 -8.81 5.05 0.90
C GLU A 120 -8.07 5.54 -0.35
N ASP A 121 -7.91 4.72 -1.38
CA ASP A 121 -7.17 5.05 -2.60
C ASP A 121 -8.06 5.67 -3.70
N GLY A 122 -9.33 5.26 -3.75
CA GLY A 122 -10.31 5.72 -4.75
C GLY A 122 -10.84 7.12 -4.52
N ASN A 123 -10.36 7.77 -3.51
CA ASN A 123 -11.03 8.81 -2.81
C ASN A 123 -10.21 10.09 -2.71
N LYS A 124 -9.38 10.37 -3.71
CA LYS A 124 -8.57 11.60 -3.70
C LYS A 124 -9.47 12.84 -3.61
N GLY A 125 -9.70 13.27 -2.37
CA GLY A 125 -10.53 14.42 -2.03
C GLY A 125 -11.91 14.07 -1.43
N LEU A 126 -12.26 12.81 -1.30
CA LEU A 126 -13.44 12.36 -0.59
C LEU A 126 -13.09 11.35 0.46
N GLY A 127 -13.16 11.70 1.68
CA GLY A 127 -13.11 10.81 2.80
C GLY A 127 -11.76 10.17 3.03
N VAL A 128 -11.62 9.47 4.07
CA VAL A 128 -10.46 8.91 4.77
C VAL A 128 -9.13 9.43 4.23
N SER A 129 -8.97 10.74 4.24
CA SER A 129 -7.76 11.44 3.79
C SER A 129 -6.56 11.09 4.69
N TYR A 130 -6.86 10.53 5.84
CA TYR A 130 -5.92 9.80 6.65
C TYR A 130 -5.99 8.36 6.23
N ASN A 131 -5.20 8.07 5.28
CA ASN A 131 -4.80 6.76 4.98
C ASN A 131 -4.48 6.05 6.31
N ALA A 132 -5.41 5.25 6.80
CA ALA A 132 -5.21 4.46 8.01
C ALA A 132 -4.03 3.50 7.86
N ASN A 133 -3.61 3.28 6.63
CA ASN A 133 -2.40 2.59 6.24
C ASN A 133 -1.21 3.54 6.10
N LYS A 134 -1.29 4.76 6.63
CA LYS A 134 -0.19 5.71 6.55
C LYS A 134 0.99 5.19 7.36
N HIS A 135 1.96 4.73 6.65
CA HIS A 135 3.12 4.05 7.16
C HIS A 135 4.10 5.03 7.80
N THR A 136 4.57 4.62 8.95
CA THR A 136 5.54 5.38 9.72
C THR A 136 6.99 5.13 9.27
N ILE A 137 7.26 4.01 8.60
CA ILE A 137 8.60 3.59 8.16
C ILE A 137 8.70 3.35 6.66
N HIS A 138 7.86 4.00 5.92
CA HIS A 138 7.71 3.92 4.48
C HIS A 138 8.87 4.58 3.71
N ASN A 139 9.20 4.03 2.57
CA ASN A 139 10.25 4.47 1.66
C ASN A 139 11.67 4.49 2.23
N ASP A 140 11.91 3.88 3.37
CA ASP A 140 13.21 3.78 3.98
C ASP A 140 13.88 2.43 3.69
N ASN A 141 15.20 2.44 3.52
CA ASN A 141 15.95 1.22 3.29
C ASN A 141 16.16 0.47 4.61
N GLY A 142 15.86 -0.82 4.59
CA GLY A 142 15.95 -1.63 5.78
C GLY A 142 16.31 -3.09 5.50
N ILE A 143 16.34 -3.83 6.60
CA ILE A 143 16.59 -5.28 6.60
C ILE A 143 15.33 -5.96 7.09
N GLY A 144 14.84 -6.91 6.33
CA GLY A 144 13.67 -7.71 6.65
C GLY A 144 14.02 -9.17 6.89
N PHE A 145 13.19 -9.81 7.70
CA PHE A 145 13.16 -11.24 7.91
C PHE A 145 11.73 -11.72 7.78
N LYS A 146 11.50 -12.79 7.01
CA LYS A 146 10.21 -13.44 6.87
C LYS A 146 10.37 -14.94 6.98
N HIS A 147 9.51 -15.56 7.76
CA HIS A 147 9.49 -17.03 7.90
C HIS A 147 8.09 -17.57 7.64
N LYS A 148 8.00 -18.51 6.73
CA LYS A 148 6.77 -19.20 6.37
C LYS A 148 6.57 -20.41 7.24
N THR A 149 5.37 -20.55 7.82
CA THR A 149 4.88 -21.70 8.58
C THR A 149 3.62 -22.27 7.92
N ASP A 150 3.12 -23.37 8.43
CA ASP A 150 1.84 -23.95 7.98
C ASP A 150 0.64 -23.06 8.37
N MET A 151 0.79 -22.20 9.36
CA MET A 151 -0.26 -21.30 9.82
C MET A 151 -0.26 -19.94 9.08
N GLY A 152 0.86 -19.60 8.47
CA GLY A 152 1.05 -18.29 7.80
C GLY A 152 2.51 -17.83 7.83
N ASN A 153 2.72 -16.57 7.52
CA ASN A 153 4.02 -15.93 7.52
C ASN A 153 4.17 -15.02 8.74
N VAL A 154 5.31 -15.09 9.40
CA VAL A 154 5.75 -14.08 10.37
C VAL A 154 6.84 -13.23 9.74
N SER A 155 6.83 -11.95 10.00
CA SER A 155 7.84 -11.01 9.48
C SER A 155 8.33 -10.08 10.58
N PHE A 156 9.59 -9.71 10.45
CA PHE A 156 10.23 -8.66 11.22
C PHE A 156 11.04 -7.79 10.26
N LYS A 157 10.94 -6.48 10.38
CA LYS A 157 11.69 -5.54 9.57
C LYS A 157 12.31 -4.47 10.45
N TYR A 158 13.49 -3.99 10.07
CA TYR A 158 14.24 -2.98 10.80
C TYR A 158 14.83 -1.95 9.84
N VAL A 159 14.49 -0.70 10.08
CA VAL A 159 15.08 0.46 9.42
C VAL A 159 16.06 1.11 10.38
N PRO A 160 17.37 0.95 10.15
CA PRO A 160 18.39 1.41 11.09
C PRO A 160 18.48 2.93 11.20
N LYS A 161 17.96 3.63 10.18
CA LYS A 161 18.03 5.07 10.09
C LYS A 161 16.95 5.62 9.18
N LEU A 162 16.03 6.38 9.75
CA LEU A 162 15.02 7.09 8.99
C LEU A 162 15.66 8.31 8.32
N ALA A 163 15.65 8.33 7.02
CA ALA A 163 16.16 9.46 6.26
C ALA A 163 15.03 10.45 5.95
N ALA A 164 15.13 11.66 6.42
CA ALA A 164 14.28 12.73 5.94
C ALA A 164 14.58 13.00 4.45
N GLY A 165 13.98 12.23 3.55
CA GLY A 165 13.94 12.48 2.12
C GLY A 165 15.18 12.13 1.29
N ALA A 166 16.15 11.39 1.81
CA ALA A 166 17.29 10.94 1.01
C ALA A 166 17.67 9.50 1.35
N GLY A 167 17.41 8.59 0.44
CA GLY A 167 17.94 7.24 0.51
C GLY A 167 19.47 7.22 0.60
N PHE A 168 20.00 6.19 1.24
CA PHE A 168 21.45 5.88 1.19
C PHE A 168 21.83 5.66 -0.27
N ASN A 169 22.67 6.53 -0.81
CA ASN A 169 23.42 6.24 -2.03
C ASN A 169 24.91 6.42 -1.74
N ASP A 170 25.76 5.85 -2.57
CA ASP A 170 27.23 5.96 -2.46
C ASP A 170 27.72 7.41 -2.39
N SER A 171 26.89 8.37 -2.77
CA SER A 171 27.25 9.78 -2.88
C SER A 171 26.86 10.61 -1.66
N ASN A 172 26.01 10.13 -0.76
CA ASN A 172 25.59 10.91 0.40
C ASN A 172 25.30 10.06 1.65
N PRO A 173 26.35 9.54 2.30
CA PRO A 173 26.20 8.77 3.54
C PRO A 173 25.90 9.63 4.77
N ALA A 174 25.85 10.94 4.62
CA ALA A 174 25.83 11.88 5.75
C ALA A 174 24.50 12.60 5.94
N ALA A 175 23.40 12.11 5.36
CA ALA A 175 22.10 12.67 5.70
C ALA A 175 21.94 12.65 7.22
N THR A 176 21.56 13.77 7.79
CA THR A 176 21.19 13.95 9.19
C THR A 176 19.88 13.21 9.46
N ALA A 177 19.90 11.91 9.31
CA ALA A 177 18.77 11.07 9.63
C ALA A 177 18.78 10.83 11.12
N SER A 178 17.64 10.95 11.70
CA SER A 178 17.40 10.74 13.11
C SER A 178 16.27 9.73 13.27
N GLY A 179 16.49 8.76 14.14
CA GLY A 179 15.51 7.76 14.44
C GLY A 179 15.74 6.42 13.75
N SER A 180 14.93 5.46 14.14
CA SER A 180 14.90 4.11 13.58
C SER A 180 13.47 3.61 13.53
N GLY A 181 13.21 2.58 12.74
CA GLY A 181 11.90 1.96 12.67
C GLY A 181 11.97 0.45 12.80
N MET A 182 10.93 -0.13 13.38
CA MET A 182 10.72 -1.58 13.44
C MET A 182 9.31 -1.92 12.98
N ALA A 183 9.18 -3.04 12.28
CA ALA A 183 7.87 -3.55 11.90
C ALA A 183 7.79 -5.05 12.17
N TYR A 184 6.65 -5.47 12.71
CA TYR A 184 6.31 -6.85 13.00
C TYR A 184 5.05 -7.22 12.23
N GLY A 185 4.97 -8.44 11.73
CA GLY A 185 3.79 -8.84 10.99
C GLY A 185 3.51 -10.33 11.07
N PHE A 186 2.23 -10.64 11.02
CA PHE A 186 1.71 -11.96 10.75
C PHE A 186 0.65 -11.87 9.64
N GLU A 187 0.74 -12.74 8.66
CA GLU A 187 -0.25 -12.90 7.60
C GLU A 187 -0.49 -14.39 7.35
N GLY A 188 -1.70 -14.88 7.57
CA GLY A 188 -1.99 -16.28 7.38
C GLY A 188 -3.43 -16.67 7.68
N GLY A 189 -3.78 -17.93 7.43
CA GLY A 189 -5.12 -18.49 7.63
C GLY A 189 -5.20 -19.56 8.69
N PHE A 190 -4.14 -19.80 9.47
CA PHE A 190 -4.09 -20.84 10.50
C PHE A 190 -4.47 -22.24 10.00
N GLY A 191 -4.25 -22.53 8.71
CA GLY A 191 -4.65 -23.78 8.07
C GLY A 191 -6.15 -23.88 7.73
N VAL A 192 -6.91 -22.79 7.86
CA VAL A 192 -8.33 -22.74 7.50
C VAL A 192 -8.47 -22.21 6.08
N ASP A 193 -9.06 -23.01 5.21
CA ASP A 193 -9.30 -22.60 3.82
C ASP A 193 -10.21 -21.38 3.75
N GLY A 194 -9.84 -20.40 2.91
CA GLY A 194 -10.57 -19.16 2.71
C GLY A 194 -10.36 -18.09 3.79
N LEU A 195 -9.74 -18.43 4.93
CA LEU A 195 -9.43 -17.47 5.98
C LEU A 195 -8.10 -16.75 5.68
N LYS A 196 -8.11 -15.43 5.81
CA LYS A 196 -6.90 -14.60 5.87
C LYS A 196 -6.98 -13.73 7.12
N VAL A 197 -5.94 -13.75 7.94
CA VAL A 197 -5.76 -12.89 9.11
C VAL A 197 -4.49 -12.10 8.90
N LEU A 198 -4.53 -10.83 9.23
CA LEU A 198 -3.40 -9.90 9.20
C LEU A 198 -3.26 -9.23 10.55
N VAL A 199 -2.04 -9.24 11.07
CA VAL A 199 -1.63 -8.42 12.22
C VAL A 199 -0.33 -7.75 11.85
N SER A 200 -0.25 -6.44 12.02
CA SER A 200 0.97 -5.68 11.78
C SER A 200 1.14 -4.58 12.79
N ILE A 201 2.37 -4.36 13.23
CA ILE A 201 2.76 -3.30 14.16
C ILE A 201 3.98 -2.63 13.56
N ASN A 202 3.91 -1.31 13.41
CA ASN A 202 5.03 -0.46 13.03
C ASN A 202 5.34 0.49 14.18
N GLU A 203 6.60 0.53 14.57
CA GLU A 203 7.11 1.42 15.62
C GLU A 203 8.19 2.32 15.02
N VAL A 204 8.10 3.62 15.25
CA VAL A 204 9.09 4.60 14.82
C VAL A 204 9.57 5.41 16.00
N ASP A 205 10.88 5.43 16.18
CA ASP A 205 11.57 6.31 17.11
C ASP A 205 12.16 7.49 16.33
N GLN A 206 11.49 8.63 16.38
CA GLN A 206 11.97 9.83 15.71
C GLN A 206 13.00 10.54 16.59
N ASN A 207 14.16 10.85 16.03
CA ASN A 207 15.22 11.63 16.66
C ASN A 207 15.97 10.98 17.84
N GLY A 208 15.84 9.66 18.03
CA GLY A 208 16.48 8.98 19.16
C GLY A 208 15.99 9.49 20.53
N ASN A 209 14.82 10.09 20.57
CA ASN A 209 14.18 10.59 21.75
C ASN A 209 12.86 9.83 21.97
N SER A 210 12.77 9.08 23.04
CA SER A 210 11.58 8.32 23.40
C SER A 210 10.30 9.18 23.60
N ALA A 211 10.43 10.49 23.56
CA ALA A 211 9.31 11.43 23.57
C ALA A 211 8.64 11.59 22.20
N THR A 212 9.12 10.88 21.17
CA THR A 212 8.61 10.98 19.80
C THR A 212 8.46 9.60 19.18
N GLN A 213 7.79 8.72 19.89
CA GLN A 213 7.41 7.40 19.36
C GLN A 213 6.10 7.52 18.59
N ILE A 214 6.06 6.84 17.46
CA ILE A 214 4.86 6.63 16.66
C ILE A 214 4.64 5.13 16.60
N GLU A 215 3.46 4.69 16.95
CA GLU A 215 3.04 3.32 16.78
C GLU A 215 1.83 3.26 15.85
N GLN A 216 1.86 2.30 14.96
CA GLN A 216 0.74 2.00 14.10
C GLN A 216 0.47 0.50 14.18
N THR A 217 -0.74 0.13 14.56
CA THR A 217 -1.18 -1.25 14.65
C THR A 217 -2.30 -1.49 13.65
N MET A 218 -2.22 -2.60 12.92
CA MET A 218 -3.27 -3.08 12.02
C MET A 218 -3.66 -4.50 12.40
N ILE A 219 -4.96 -4.73 12.55
CA ILE A 219 -5.54 -6.05 12.74
C ILE A 219 -6.69 -6.21 11.76
N GLY A 220 -6.69 -7.31 11.03
CA GLY A 220 -7.77 -7.56 10.09
C GLY A 220 -7.96 -9.04 9.79
N ALA A 221 -9.15 -9.37 9.30
CA ALA A 221 -9.48 -10.70 8.83
C ALA A 221 -10.41 -10.65 7.63
N SER A 222 -10.25 -11.61 6.72
CA SER A 222 -11.22 -11.85 5.67
C SER A 222 -11.51 -13.34 5.51
N TYR A 223 -12.68 -13.64 5.00
CA TYR A 223 -13.08 -15.01 4.74
C TYR A 223 -13.78 -15.14 3.38
N ASN A 224 -13.36 -16.15 2.63
CA ASN A 224 -13.91 -16.46 1.32
C ASN A 224 -14.89 -17.65 1.42
N PHE A 225 -16.16 -17.40 1.02
CA PHE A 225 -17.24 -18.42 0.97
C PHE A 225 -17.45 -18.95 -0.46
N GLY A 226 -16.41 -19.04 -1.24
CA GLY A 226 -16.49 -19.44 -2.65
C GLY A 226 -16.60 -18.25 -3.58
N ASN A 227 -17.79 -17.78 -3.90
CA ASN A 227 -17.95 -16.59 -4.75
C ASN A 227 -18.15 -15.27 -3.97
N ILE A 228 -18.18 -15.32 -2.65
CA ILE A 228 -18.31 -14.16 -1.77
C ILE A 228 -17.08 -14.10 -0.85
N THR A 229 -16.47 -12.93 -0.75
CA THR A 229 -15.44 -12.64 0.25
C THR A 229 -15.92 -11.50 1.13
N VAL A 230 -15.78 -11.65 2.43
CA VAL A 230 -16.04 -10.59 3.43
C VAL A 230 -14.75 -10.28 4.18
N GLY A 231 -14.61 -9.08 4.68
CA GLY A 231 -13.45 -8.69 5.46
C GLY A 231 -13.72 -7.51 6.36
N VAL A 232 -12.93 -7.44 7.43
CA VAL A 232 -12.87 -6.33 8.40
C VAL A 232 -11.43 -6.05 8.76
N GLN A 233 -11.11 -4.79 8.95
CA GLN A 233 -9.79 -4.31 9.33
C GLN A 233 -9.92 -3.09 10.21
N GLU A 234 -9.12 -3.05 11.26
CA GLU A 234 -8.93 -1.90 12.13
C GLU A 234 -7.46 -1.52 12.09
N THR A 235 -7.20 -0.22 11.98
CA THR A 235 -5.85 0.34 12.04
C THR A 235 -5.85 1.47 13.05
N THR A 236 -5.00 1.37 14.06
CA THR A 236 -4.79 2.43 15.04
C THR A 236 -3.47 3.12 14.77
N TYR A 237 -3.43 4.41 15.02
CA TYR A 237 -2.26 5.24 14.88
C TYR A 237 -2.11 6.10 16.12
N ASP A 238 -1.05 5.85 16.90
CA ASP A 238 -0.69 6.63 18.08
C ASP A 238 0.58 7.44 17.82
N ASN A 239 0.52 8.74 18.11
CA ASN A 239 1.63 9.65 17.92
C ASN A 239 1.86 10.48 19.20
N THR A 240 2.97 10.24 19.83
CA THR A 240 3.34 10.95 21.08
C THR A 240 3.97 12.33 20.83
N THR A 241 4.01 12.83 19.58
CA THR A 241 4.66 14.11 19.27
C THR A 241 3.70 15.27 19.09
N THR A 242 4.08 16.40 19.63
CA THR A 242 3.38 17.69 19.50
C THR A 242 3.68 18.46 18.21
N ASN A 243 4.44 17.89 17.26
CA ASN A 243 4.92 18.65 16.11
C ASN A 243 4.32 18.21 14.79
N SER A 244 3.46 19.08 14.29
CA SER A 244 3.15 19.29 12.89
C SER A 244 2.37 18.19 12.16
N MET A 245 1.19 18.50 11.92
CA MET A 245 0.08 17.87 11.24
C MET A 245 -0.87 17.14 12.19
N THR A 246 -1.63 17.92 12.93
CA THR A 246 -2.92 17.59 13.55
C THR A 246 -2.93 16.53 14.67
N TYR A 247 -1.85 15.85 14.98
CA TYR A 247 -1.81 14.88 16.07
C TYR A 247 -1.04 15.43 17.24
N SER A 248 -1.71 15.57 18.38
CA SER A 248 -1.10 15.96 19.64
C SER A 248 -0.71 14.71 20.44
N GLU A 249 0.29 14.86 21.31
CA GLU A 249 0.73 13.80 22.21
C GLU A 249 -0.45 13.14 22.95
N GLY A 250 -0.52 11.81 22.90
CA GLY A 250 -1.58 11.04 23.56
C GLY A 250 -2.89 10.96 22.78
N ASN A 251 -2.89 11.23 21.49
CA ASN A 251 -4.07 11.14 20.64
C ASN A 251 -3.98 9.95 19.69
N GLU A 252 -4.89 9.04 19.89
CA GLU A 252 -5.10 7.90 19.01
C GLU A 252 -6.06 8.27 17.90
N THR A 253 -5.75 7.83 16.68
CA THR A 253 -6.65 7.84 15.53
C THR A 253 -6.91 6.41 15.12
N GLU A 254 -8.16 6.07 14.95
CA GLU A 254 -8.63 4.75 14.60
C GLU A 254 -9.35 4.78 13.25
N ALA A 255 -9.04 3.83 12.39
CA ALA A 255 -9.76 3.60 11.16
C ALA A 255 -10.28 2.17 11.14
N LEU A 256 -11.59 2.05 11.09
CA LEU A 256 -12.32 0.80 10.93
C LEU A 256 -12.81 0.68 9.49
N SER A 257 -12.51 -0.45 8.83
CA SER A 257 -12.99 -0.73 7.49
C SER A 257 -13.61 -2.13 7.43
N TYR A 258 -14.71 -2.27 6.70
CA TYR A 258 -15.26 -3.58 6.39
C TYR A 258 -15.89 -3.59 5.01
N GLY A 259 -16.01 -4.77 4.41
CA GLY A 259 -16.55 -4.87 3.07
C GLY A 259 -16.83 -6.30 2.64
N ALA A 260 -17.47 -6.38 1.51
CA ALA A 260 -17.77 -7.63 0.84
C ALA A 260 -17.63 -7.50 -0.68
N THR A 261 -17.16 -8.56 -1.30
CA THR A 261 -17.16 -8.71 -2.76
C THR A 261 -17.84 -10.00 -3.16
N MET A 262 -18.50 -10.00 -4.33
CA MET A 262 -19.16 -11.16 -4.89
C MET A 262 -18.80 -11.32 -6.36
N ALA A 263 -18.27 -12.46 -6.75
CA ALA A 263 -18.17 -12.86 -8.14
C ALA A 263 -19.55 -13.33 -8.62
N VAL A 264 -20.20 -12.56 -9.49
CA VAL A 264 -21.49 -12.93 -10.11
C VAL A 264 -21.29 -14.05 -11.13
N ASN A 265 -20.20 -13.94 -11.88
CA ASN A 265 -19.70 -14.93 -12.83
C ASN A 265 -18.20 -14.67 -13.10
N ASP A 266 -17.59 -15.35 -14.04
CA ASP A 266 -16.16 -15.25 -14.38
C ASP A 266 -15.74 -13.85 -14.87
N GLN A 267 -16.67 -13.01 -15.27
CA GLN A 267 -16.42 -11.68 -15.81
C GLN A 267 -16.88 -10.55 -14.91
N ILE A 268 -17.96 -10.74 -14.15
CA ILE A 268 -18.61 -9.67 -13.39
C ILE A 268 -18.42 -9.90 -11.89
N SER A 269 -17.99 -8.86 -11.21
CA SER A 269 -17.90 -8.81 -9.75
C SER A 269 -18.58 -7.54 -9.21
N LEU A 270 -19.09 -7.65 -7.99
CA LEU A 270 -19.74 -6.57 -7.24
C LEU A 270 -19.04 -6.40 -5.91
N GLY A 271 -18.92 -5.18 -5.42
CA GLY A 271 -18.32 -4.86 -4.13
C GLY A 271 -19.08 -3.78 -3.38
N ILE A 272 -19.02 -3.88 -2.07
CA ILE A 272 -19.42 -2.85 -1.13
C ILE A 272 -18.39 -2.73 -0.04
N GLN A 273 -18.06 -1.51 0.35
CA GLN A 273 -17.11 -1.20 1.42
C GLN A 273 -17.64 -0.05 2.27
N TYR A 274 -17.28 -0.08 3.53
CA TYR A 274 -17.48 1.01 4.48
C TYR A 274 -16.16 1.26 5.21
N ALA A 275 -15.84 2.51 5.47
CA ALA A 275 -14.74 2.93 6.31
C ALA A 275 -15.17 4.08 7.21
N GLU A 276 -14.67 4.06 8.44
CA GLU A 276 -14.85 5.10 9.44
C GLU A 276 -13.49 5.50 9.98
N LEU A 277 -13.25 6.79 10.08
CA LEU A 277 -12.09 7.37 10.73
C LEU A 277 -12.55 8.16 11.94
N SER A 278 -12.05 7.80 13.11
CA SER A 278 -12.36 8.45 14.39
C SER A 278 -11.07 8.86 15.11
N GLY A 279 -11.16 9.77 16.07
CA GLY A 279 -10.02 10.13 16.91
C GLY A 279 -10.04 11.57 17.38
N HIS A 280 -9.00 11.92 18.13
CA HIS A 280 -8.95 13.17 18.88
C HIS A 280 -8.83 14.44 18.02
N ALA A 281 -8.21 14.35 16.87
CA ALA A 281 -7.94 15.53 16.03
C ALA A 281 -9.10 15.89 15.08
N ILE A 282 -10.15 15.07 15.05
CA ILE A 282 -11.32 15.25 14.18
C ILE A 282 -12.52 15.71 15.01
N THR A 283 -13.33 16.61 14.45
CA THR A 283 -14.50 17.15 15.14
C THR A 283 -15.75 16.30 14.97
N ALA A 284 -15.76 15.44 13.96
CA ALA A 284 -16.77 14.44 13.68
C ALA A 284 -16.13 13.26 12.98
N ASP A 285 -16.61 12.05 13.27
CA ASP A 285 -16.13 10.86 12.60
C ASP A 285 -16.40 10.97 11.10
N GLU A 286 -15.38 10.66 10.30
CA GLU A 286 -15.50 10.63 8.86
C GLU A 286 -15.99 9.23 8.46
N GLU A 287 -17.07 9.17 7.69
CA GLU A 287 -17.64 7.91 7.22
C GLU A 287 -17.65 7.87 5.69
N THR A 288 -17.24 6.77 5.11
CA THR A 288 -17.27 6.57 3.66
C THR A 288 -17.90 5.24 3.30
N THR A 289 -18.89 5.27 2.43
CA THR A 289 -19.48 4.08 1.81
C THR A 289 -19.10 4.04 0.34
N SER A 290 -18.72 2.85 -0.15
CA SER A 290 -18.40 2.63 -1.56
C SER A 290 -19.14 1.44 -2.11
N VAL A 291 -19.65 1.57 -3.34
CA VAL A 291 -20.18 0.46 -4.13
C VAL A 291 -19.42 0.36 -5.45
N SER A 292 -19.11 -0.86 -5.88
CA SER A 292 -18.29 -1.07 -7.06
C SER A 292 -18.76 -2.23 -7.93
N VAL A 293 -18.50 -2.11 -9.22
CA VAL A 293 -18.73 -3.14 -10.23
C VAL A 293 -17.44 -3.32 -11.04
N GLY A 294 -16.97 -4.54 -11.18
CA GLY A 294 -15.83 -4.91 -12.01
C GLY A 294 -16.23 -5.77 -13.20
N TYR A 295 -15.58 -5.55 -14.33
CA TYR A 295 -15.71 -6.36 -15.52
C TYR A 295 -14.34 -6.79 -16.03
N ASN A 296 -14.11 -8.11 -16.08
CA ASN A 296 -12.87 -8.71 -16.56
C ASN A 296 -12.96 -9.05 -18.05
N LEU A 297 -12.10 -8.44 -18.86
CA LEU A 297 -11.97 -8.65 -20.29
C LEU A 297 -10.95 -9.74 -20.66
N GLY A 298 -10.36 -10.43 -19.67
CA GLY A 298 -9.32 -11.44 -19.89
C GLY A 298 -7.90 -10.87 -19.95
N GLY A 299 -7.70 -9.67 -20.46
CA GLY A 299 -6.40 -8.97 -20.50
C GLY A 299 -6.44 -7.56 -19.89
N ALA A 300 -7.64 -7.07 -19.62
CA ALA A 300 -7.85 -5.81 -18.95
C ALA A 300 -9.05 -5.92 -17.99
N THR A 301 -9.07 -5.09 -16.97
CA THR A 301 -10.19 -4.96 -16.05
C THR A 301 -10.77 -3.56 -16.16
N ILE A 302 -12.09 -3.47 -16.29
CA ILE A 302 -12.83 -2.21 -16.20
C ILE A 302 -13.57 -2.21 -14.88
N GLY A 303 -13.48 -1.13 -14.12
CA GLY A 303 -14.18 -0.97 -12.86
C GLY A 303 -14.92 0.36 -12.78
N LEU A 304 -16.10 0.34 -12.19
CA LEU A 304 -16.87 1.51 -11.82
C LEU A 304 -17.09 1.49 -10.32
N GLN A 305 -16.79 2.60 -9.65
CA GLN A 305 -16.96 2.75 -8.21
C GLN A 305 -17.63 4.09 -7.91
N TYR A 306 -18.57 4.06 -6.98
CA TYR A 306 -19.22 5.24 -6.40
C TYR A 306 -18.85 5.31 -4.93
N HIS A 307 -18.55 6.50 -4.47
CA HIS A 307 -18.25 6.82 -3.08
C HIS A 307 -19.22 7.88 -2.58
N ASP A 308 -19.65 7.71 -1.35
CA ASP A 308 -20.44 8.66 -0.57
C ASP A 308 -19.71 8.84 0.77
N ALA A 309 -19.34 10.07 1.09
CA ALA A 309 -18.56 10.39 2.28
C ALA A 309 -19.23 11.48 3.10
N GLU A 310 -19.27 11.27 4.41
CA GLU A 310 -19.77 12.22 5.39
C GLU A 310 -18.61 12.74 6.25
N ASN A 311 -18.68 14.00 6.64
CA ASN A 311 -17.70 14.69 7.49
C ASN A 311 -16.25 14.59 6.96
N VAL A 312 -16.06 14.78 5.67
CA VAL A 312 -14.75 14.71 5.00
C VAL A 312 -13.71 15.57 5.75
N ASP A 313 -12.48 15.04 5.88
CA ASP A 313 -11.41 15.61 6.70
C ASP A 313 -11.80 15.80 8.19
N GLY A 314 -12.72 14.98 8.71
CA GLY A 314 -13.22 15.07 10.08
C GLY A 314 -13.96 16.36 10.41
N SER A 315 -14.50 17.03 9.40
CA SER A 315 -15.19 18.32 9.52
C SER A 315 -16.70 18.12 9.47
N THR A 316 -17.40 18.46 10.53
CA THR A 316 -18.85 18.31 10.63
C THR A 316 -19.60 18.94 9.47
N GLY A 317 -20.41 18.16 8.75
CA GLY A 317 -21.25 18.60 7.64
C GLY A 317 -20.46 18.87 6.35
N SER A 318 -19.25 18.38 6.24
CA SER A 318 -18.44 18.37 5.03
C SER A 318 -18.68 17.06 4.28
N ASP A 319 -19.76 16.98 3.51
CA ASP A 319 -20.15 15.74 2.82
C ASP A 319 -19.76 15.79 1.35
N GLY A 320 -19.50 14.66 0.73
CA GLY A 320 -19.08 14.61 -0.66
C GLY A 320 -19.39 13.30 -1.37
N GLU A 321 -19.41 13.34 -2.67
CA GLU A 321 -19.66 12.19 -3.54
C GLU A 321 -18.60 12.10 -4.63
N ALA A 322 -18.23 10.88 -5.04
CA ALA A 322 -17.41 10.66 -6.22
C ALA A 322 -17.84 9.43 -7.00
N ILE A 323 -17.65 9.50 -8.30
CA ILE A 323 -17.76 8.37 -9.20
C ILE A 323 -16.45 8.21 -9.96
N GLU A 324 -15.96 6.98 -10.05
CA GLU A 324 -14.70 6.66 -10.69
C GLU A 324 -14.86 5.49 -11.66
N LEU A 325 -14.40 5.68 -12.90
CA LEU A 325 -14.23 4.64 -13.88
C LEU A 325 -12.73 4.36 -14.06
N ARG A 326 -12.32 3.13 -13.84
CA ARG A 326 -10.93 2.71 -13.96
C ARG A 326 -10.77 1.61 -14.98
N ILE A 327 -9.73 1.72 -15.81
CA ILE A 327 -9.33 0.69 -16.77
C ILE A 327 -7.88 0.33 -16.48
N LYS A 328 -7.64 -0.91 -16.09
CA LYS A 328 -6.30 -1.44 -15.78
C LYS A 328 -5.94 -2.58 -16.72
N GLN A 329 -4.78 -2.48 -17.32
CA GLN A 329 -4.20 -3.53 -18.16
C GLN A 329 -2.81 -3.91 -17.63
N LYS A 330 -2.55 -5.21 -17.50
CA LYS A 330 -1.25 -5.77 -17.12
C LYS A 330 -0.64 -6.53 -18.32
N PHE A 331 0.69 -6.42 -18.49
CA PHE A 331 1.46 -7.04 -19.56
C PHE A 331 2.51 -8.02 -19.01
#